data_77189d3b475e3ef0a0f54b8b61da9ce1
#
_entry.id   77189d3b475e3ef0a0f54b8b61da9ce1
#
_cell.length_a   1.000
_cell.length_b   1.000
_cell.length_c   1.000
_cell.angle_alpha   90.00
_cell.angle_beta   90.00
_cell.angle_gamma   90.00
#
_symmetry.space_group_name_H-M   'P 1'
#
loop_
_entity.id
_entity.type
_entity.pdbx_description
1 polymer ?
#
loop_
_entity_poly.entity_id
_entity_poly.type
_entity_poly.pdbx_seq_one_letter_code
_entity_poly.pdbx_strand_id
1 'polypeptide(L)'
;MHKPKKKPRVFLPTLRLMLQNVPDHNVGKNAAALAYYLLFALFPMLIFLSNLLGLLDLNVTAITRSLQQFLPKDIVGIIESYLDYVSQTSSHSLLWFALIFTVWFPMRAAKGLMDDVRLAYHLGKPAHPVAYMLRQLIYTVVLLLVIGLTLLRSTLGKQVLGYINLLIPERALRLPEYLLGIWQYLRFLPVGILMLAALGTLYAASMDKRQPIKTFLPGILFALFGWMLVSVGFSFYVEHFANYSVIYGALGAVVVLLMWLYMTAVILILGAELNAALQTVRAATYPTDAEPMPLSIV
;
A
#
# COMPACT_ATOMS: atom_id res chain seq x y z
N MET A 1 -47.71 -6.11 22.60
CA MET A 1 -46.34 -6.04 23.05
C MET A 1 -45.41 -6.53 21.91
N HIS A 2 -44.80 -5.64 21.17
CA HIS A 2 -43.93 -5.99 20.05
C HIS A 2 -42.50 -6.21 20.63
N LYS A 3 -42.05 -7.48 20.71
CA LYS A 3 -40.69 -7.78 21.13
C LYS A 3 -39.70 -7.14 20.14
N PRO A 4 -38.72 -6.35 20.58
CA PRO A 4 -37.70 -5.80 19.68
C PRO A 4 -36.97 -6.95 19.02
N LYS A 5 -37.00 -7.05 17.67
CA LYS A 5 -36.21 -8.01 16.89
C LYS A 5 -34.75 -7.72 17.20
N LYS A 6 -34.06 -8.63 17.87
CA LYS A 6 -32.60 -8.56 18.09
C LYS A 6 -31.94 -8.37 16.73
N LYS A 7 -31.19 -7.28 16.57
CA LYS A 7 -30.37 -7.06 15.36
C LYS A 7 -29.50 -8.29 15.13
N PRO A 8 -29.56 -8.95 13.98
CA PRO A 8 -28.78 -10.15 13.73
C PRO A 8 -27.28 -9.81 13.84
N ARG A 9 -26.55 -10.67 14.51
CA ARG A 9 -25.08 -10.53 14.69
C ARG A 9 -24.40 -10.85 13.35
N VAL A 10 -24.05 -9.84 12.57
CA VAL A 10 -23.40 -9.98 11.26
C VAL A 10 -21.91 -10.33 11.39
N PHE A 11 -21.28 -9.95 12.48
CA PHE A 11 -19.82 -10.05 12.65
C PHE A 11 -19.28 -11.49 12.61
N LEU A 12 -19.84 -12.39 13.42
CA LEU A 12 -19.35 -13.76 13.53
C LEU A 12 -19.52 -14.57 12.21
N PRO A 13 -20.68 -14.52 11.52
CA PRO A 13 -20.82 -15.13 10.21
C PRO A 13 -19.86 -14.57 9.16
N THR A 14 -19.61 -13.25 9.17
CA THR A 14 -18.65 -12.62 8.26
C THR A 14 -17.23 -13.15 8.48
N LEU A 15 -16.78 -13.20 9.73
CA LEU A 15 -15.44 -13.70 10.05
C LEU A 15 -15.29 -15.18 9.65
N ARG A 16 -16.33 -16.00 9.93
CA ARG A 16 -16.33 -17.41 9.53
C ARG A 16 -16.23 -17.58 8.02
N LEU A 17 -17.04 -16.83 7.26
CA LEU A 17 -17.01 -16.87 5.79
C LEU A 17 -15.67 -16.43 5.25
N MET A 18 -15.12 -15.31 5.75
CA MET A 18 -13.79 -14.83 5.39
C MET A 18 -12.71 -15.92 5.60
N LEU A 19 -12.71 -16.57 6.77
CA LEU A 19 -11.71 -17.61 7.09
C LEU A 19 -11.88 -18.87 6.22
N GLN A 20 -13.09 -19.22 5.83
CA GLN A 20 -13.35 -20.32 4.90
C GLN A 20 -12.83 -20.01 3.49
N ASN A 21 -12.97 -18.78 3.02
CA ASN A 21 -12.49 -18.36 1.70
C ASN A 21 -10.95 -18.32 1.58
N VAL A 22 -10.21 -18.15 2.68
CA VAL A 22 -8.74 -18.03 2.66
C VAL A 22 -8.05 -19.19 1.91
N PRO A 23 -8.33 -20.47 2.19
CA PRO A 23 -7.75 -21.57 1.45
C PRO A 23 -8.33 -21.69 0.03
N ASP A 24 -9.64 -21.48 -0.14
CA ASP A 24 -10.34 -21.64 -1.43
C ASP A 24 -9.83 -20.62 -2.48
N HIS A 25 -9.56 -19.39 -2.06
CA HIS A 25 -9.02 -18.34 -2.90
C HIS A 25 -7.49 -18.33 -2.97
N ASN A 26 -6.80 -19.31 -2.35
CA ASN A 26 -5.34 -19.40 -2.36
C ASN A 26 -4.62 -18.13 -1.90
N VAL A 27 -5.14 -17.46 -0.86
CA VAL A 27 -4.63 -16.17 -0.37
C VAL A 27 -3.12 -16.20 -0.14
N GLY A 28 -2.58 -17.26 0.46
CA GLY A 28 -1.14 -17.39 0.70
C GLY A 28 -0.30 -17.42 -0.57
N LYS A 29 -0.75 -18.15 -1.61
CA LYS A 29 -0.07 -18.23 -2.91
C LYS A 29 -0.10 -16.88 -3.64
N ASN A 30 -1.24 -16.23 -3.64
CA ASN A 30 -1.43 -14.94 -4.28
C ASN A 30 -0.62 -13.85 -3.57
N ALA A 31 -0.59 -13.87 -2.23
CA ALA A 31 0.25 -12.99 -1.44
C ALA A 31 1.75 -13.18 -1.73
N ALA A 32 2.21 -14.43 -1.93
CA ALA A 32 3.59 -14.70 -2.31
C ALA A 32 3.94 -14.12 -3.69
N ALA A 33 3.04 -14.25 -4.67
CA ALA A 33 3.20 -13.65 -5.98
C ALA A 33 3.22 -12.12 -5.91
N LEU A 34 2.34 -11.53 -5.10
CA LEU A 34 2.29 -10.08 -4.87
C LEU A 34 3.59 -9.58 -4.22
N ALA A 35 4.08 -10.27 -3.18
CA ALA A 35 5.34 -9.95 -2.52
C ALA A 35 6.53 -10.02 -3.48
N TYR A 36 6.57 -11.02 -4.36
CA TYR A 36 7.56 -11.13 -5.40
C TYR A 36 7.57 -9.89 -6.33
N TYR A 37 6.41 -9.51 -6.87
CA TYR A 37 6.33 -8.33 -7.74
C TYR A 37 6.70 -7.03 -7.01
N LEU A 38 6.31 -6.87 -5.75
CA LEU A 38 6.68 -5.72 -4.94
C LEU A 38 8.20 -5.67 -4.68
N LEU A 39 8.82 -6.80 -4.36
CA LEU A 39 10.26 -6.89 -4.17
C LEU A 39 11.01 -6.49 -5.44
N PHE A 40 10.62 -7.06 -6.58
CA PHE A 40 11.26 -6.76 -7.86
C PHE A 40 10.98 -5.34 -8.37
N ALA A 41 9.90 -4.70 -7.91
CA ALA A 41 9.62 -3.30 -8.18
C ALA A 41 10.64 -2.35 -7.52
N LEU A 42 11.21 -2.74 -6.37
CA LEU A 42 12.11 -1.87 -5.62
C LEU A 42 13.39 -1.55 -6.39
N PHE A 43 14.00 -2.53 -7.06
CA PHE A 43 15.27 -2.31 -7.75
C PHE A 43 15.17 -1.27 -8.89
N PRO A 44 14.27 -1.42 -9.88
CA PRO A 44 14.09 -0.40 -10.90
C PRO A 44 13.66 0.95 -10.33
N MET A 45 12.81 0.95 -9.29
CA MET A 45 12.37 2.17 -8.62
C MET A 45 13.54 2.91 -7.96
N LEU A 46 14.47 2.18 -7.33
CA LEU A 46 15.68 2.77 -6.74
C LEU A 46 16.61 3.33 -7.83
N ILE A 47 16.80 2.60 -8.95
CA ILE A 47 17.58 3.08 -10.10
C ILE A 47 16.95 4.36 -10.68
N PHE A 48 15.64 4.36 -10.89
CA PHE A 48 14.92 5.52 -11.41
C PHE A 48 15.04 6.72 -10.46
N LEU A 49 14.82 6.49 -9.18
CA LEU A 49 14.91 7.53 -8.15
C LEU A 49 16.32 8.13 -8.08
N SER A 50 17.35 7.29 -8.10
CA SER A 50 18.76 7.74 -8.07
C SER A 50 19.11 8.61 -9.28
N ASN A 51 18.70 8.18 -10.49
CA ASN A 51 18.94 8.95 -11.69
C ASN A 51 18.17 10.29 -11.67
N LEU A 52 16.94 10.28 -11.12
CA LEU A 52 16.14 11.49 -10.95
C LEU A 52 16.80 12.45 -9.95
N LEU A 53 17.36 11.92 -8.87
CA LEU A 53 18.08 12.70 -7.86
C LEU A 53 19.35 13.33 -8.43
N GLY A 54 20.11 12.58 -9.22
CA GLY A 54 21.31 13.09 -9.90
C GLY A 54 20.99 14.19 -10.92
N LEU A 55 19.85 14.06 -11.64
CA LEU A 55 19.38 15.07 -12.59
C LEU A 55 18.89 16.38 -11.92
N LEU A 56 18.32 16.27 -10.72
CA LEU A 56 17.71 17.37 -9.98
C LEU A 56 18.60 17.94 -8.86
N ASP A 57 19.84 17.44 -8.74
CA ASP A 57 20.79 17.81 -7.68
C ASP A 57 20.19 17.67 -6.26
N LEU A 58 19.31 16.67 -6.06
CA LEU A 58 18.59 16.46 -4.82
C LEU A 58 19.40 15.65 -3.81
N ASN A 59 19.26 16.00 -2.55
CA ASN A 59 20.00 15.35 -1.45
C ASN A 59 19.44 13.97 -1.12
N VAL A 60 20.21 12.91 -1.37
CA VAL A 60 19.90 11.51 -1.06
C VAL A 60 19.53 11.31 0.41
N THR A 61 20.25 11.97 1.34
CA THR A 61 20.03 11.84 2.78
C THR A 61 18.63 12.29 3.23
N ALA A 62 17.99 13.21 2.50
CA ALA A 62 16.62 13.65 2.82
C ALA A 62 15.59 12.57 2.49
N ILE A 63 15.83 11.79 1.44
CA ILE A 63 14.94 10.71 1.00
C ILE A 63 15.11 9.49 1.91
N THR A 64 16.35 9.08 2.20
CA THR A 64 16.59 7.95 3.10
C THR A 64 16.04 8.20 4.49
N ARG A 65 16.13 9.43 5.01
CA ARG A 65 15.48 9.81 6.27
C ARG A 65 13.96 9.65 6.25
N SER A 66 13.32 9.91 5.13
CA SER A 66 11.87 9.70 4.98
C SER A 66 11.53 8.21 4.93
N LEU A 67 12.38 7.40 4.30
CA LEU A 67 12.20 5.95 4.24
C LEU A 67 12.41 5.27 5.60
N GLN A 68 13.26 5.82 6.48
CA GLN A 68 13.49 5.31 7.85
C GLN A 68 12.22 5.25 8.71
N GLN A 69 11.17 5.98 8.34
CA GLN A 69 9.90 5.96 9.06
C GLN A 69 9.04 4.73 8.71
N PHE A 70 9.35 4.04 7.60
CA PHE A 70 8.53 2.96 7.05
C PHE A 70 9.30 1.66 6.89
N LEU A 71 10.64 1.72 6.82
CA LEU A 71 11.50 0.56 6.57
C LEU A 71 12.48 0.34 7.72
N PRO A 72 12.87 -0.92 7.99
CA PRO A 72 13.93 -1.26 8.94
C PRO A 72 15.25 -0.54 8.60
N LYS A 73 16.01 -0.16 9.63
CA LYS A 73 17.27 0.62 9.47
C LYS A 73 18.28 -0.05 8.56
N ASP A 74 18.40 -1.37 8.63
CA ASP A 74 19.34 -2.14 7.80
C ASP A 74 19.01 -2.03 6.31
N ILE A 75 17.73 -2.05 5.97
CA ILE A 75 17.26 -1.88 4.59
C ILE A 75 17.50 -0.46 4.10
N VAL A 76 17.27 0.53 4.94
CA VAL A 76 17.55 1.93 4.58
C VAL A 76 19.03 2.15 4.34
N GLY A 77 19.94 1.55 5.13
CA GLY A 77 21.38 1.61 4.90
C GLY A 77 21.81 1.02 3.56
N ILE A 78 21.20 -0.10 3.14
CA ILE A 78 21.45 -0.69 1.82
C ILE A 78 20.96 0.24 0.70
N ILE A 79 19.76 0.80 0.87
CA ILE A 79 19.18 1.76 -0.09
C ILE A 79 20.08 3.00 -0.22
N GLU A 80 20.55 3.56 0.89
CA GLU A 80 21.43 4.74 0.92
C GLU A 80 22.73 4.48 0.16
N SER A 81 23.43 3.39 0.50
CA SER A 81 24.66 2.99 -0.17
C SER A 81 24.48 2.78 -1.67
N TYR A 82 23.35 2.22 -2.06
CA TYR A 82 23.02 1.99 -3.46
C TYR A 82 22.69 3.32 -4.19
N LEU A 83 21.92 4.21 -3.59
CA LEU A 83 21.57 5.51 -4.15
C LEU A 83 22.81 6.37 -4.37
N ASP A 84 23.76 6.37 -3.41
CA ASP A 84 25.03 7.08 -3.53
C ASP A 84 25.88 6.53 -4.66
N TYR A 85 25.95 5.22 -4.81
CA TYR A 85 26.69 4.58 -5.91
C TYR A 85 26.12 4.92 -7.28
N VAL A 86 24.78 4.84 -7.44
CA VAL A 86 24.13 5.05 -8.74
C VAL A 86 24.06 6.54 -9.11
N SER A 87 23.93 7.45 -8.14
CA SER A 87 23.94 8.90 -8.40
C SER A 87 25.24 9.37 -9.06
N GLN A 88 26.35 8.68 -8.77
CA GLN A 88 27.66 8.97 -9.39
C GLN A 88 27.84 8.34 -10.79
N THR A 89 26.94 7.39 -11.17
CA THR A 89 27.06 6.62 -12.42
C THR A 89 25.82 6.81 -13.31
N SER A 90 25.38 8.05 -13.50
CA SER A 90 24.18 8.32 -14.30
C SER A 90 24.36 7.94 -15.78
N SER A 91 23.49 7.05 -16.29
CA SER A 91 23.44 6.62 -17.68
C SER A 91 22.03 6.78 -18.24
N HIS A 92 21.90 7.46 -19.39
CA HIS A 92 20.60 7.68 -20.04
C HIS A 92 19.91 6.36 -20.44
N SER A 93 20.66 5.34 -20.85
CA SER A 93 20.11 4.03 -21.18
C SER A 93 19.56 3.32 -19.94
N LEU A 94 20.26 3.42 -18.80
CA LEU A 94 19.82 2.85 -17.54
C LEU A 94 18.54 3.54 -17.02
N LEU A 95 18.41 4.84 -17.27
CA LEU A 95 17.20 5.61 -16.89
C LEU A 95 15.97 5.11 -17.63
N TRP A 96 16.04 4.91 -18.95
CA TRP A 96 14.90 4.39 -19.71
C TRP A 96 14.54 2.97 -19.30
N PHE A 97 15.53 2.11 -19.11
CA PHE A 97 15.32 0.76 -18.58
C PHE A 97 14.62 0.81 -17.22
N ALA A 98 15.17 1.60 -16.29
CA ALA A 98 14.60 1.75 -14.95
C ALA A 98 13.17 2.29 -15.01
N LEU A 99 12.88 3.28 -15.86
CA LEU A 99 11.53 3.85 -16.01
C LEU A 99 10.50 2.80 -16.43
N ILE A 100 10.83 1.98 -17.43
CA ILE A 100 9.93 0.91 -17.91
C ILE A 100 9.63 -0.08 -16.80
N PHE A 101 10.65 -0.58 -16.12
CA PHE A 101 10.48 -1.59 -15.08
C PHE A 101 9.91 -1.03 -13.77
N THR A 102 10.13 0.25 -13.48
CA THR A 102 9.50 0.97 -12.35
C THR A 102 7.98 1.03 -12.51
N VAL A 103 7.47 1.05 -13.73
CA VAL A 103 6.03 0.97 -14.00
C VAL A 103 5.54 -0.47 -14.11
N TRP A 104 6.32 -1.34 -14.77
CA TRP A 104 5.93 -2.71 -15.07
C TRP A 104 5.69 -3.56 -13.82
N PHE A 105 6.65 -3.61 -12.87
CA PHE A 105 6.52 -4.46 -11.69
C PHE A 105 5.40 -4.02 -10.75
N PRO A 106 5.25 -2.73 -10.38
CA PRO A 106 4.11 -2.28 -9.59
C PRO A 106 2.77 -2.48 -10.30
N MET A 107 2.73 -2.36 -11.63
CA MET A 107 1.52 -2.66 -12.40
C MET A 107 1.14 -4.15 -12.29
N ARG A 108 2.12 -5.06 -12.27
CA ARG A 108 1.88 -6.49 -12.03
C ARG A 108 1.38 -6.76 -10.61
N ALA A 109 1.96 -6.07 -9.62
CA ALA A 109 1.49 -6.14 -8.24
C ALA A 109 0.06 -5.61 -8.10
N ALA A 110 -0.23 -4.43 -8.65
CA ALA A 110 -1.57 -3.86 -8.65
C ALA A 110 -2.59 -4.79 -9.35
N LYS A 111 -2.20 -5.37 -10.50
CA LYS A 111 -3.01 -6.36 -11.21
C LYS A 111 -3.32 -7.56 -10.32
N GLY A 112 -2.32 -8.16 -9.68
CA GLY A 112 -2.50 -9.30 -8.80
C GLY A 112 -3.51 -8.99 -7.69
N LEU A 113 -3.33 -7.88 -6.98
CA LEU A 113 -4.26 -7.47 -5.92
C LEU A 113 -5.66 -7.16 -6.46
N MET A 114 -5.78 -6.54 -7.64
CA MET A 114 -7.07 -6.31 -8.29
C MET A 114 -7.78 -7.62 -8.68
N ASP A 115 -7.02 -8.61 -9.15
CA ASP A 115 -7.54 -9.93 -9.49
C ASP A 115 -7.99 -10.69 -8.22
N ASP A 116 -7.24 -10.56 -7.10
CA ASP A 116 -7.63 -11.11 -5.79
C ASP A 116 -8.91 -10.46 -5.24
N VAL A 117 -9.05 -9.13 -5.39
CA VAL A 117 -10.30 -8.45 -5.05
C VAL A 117 -11.46 -9.01 -5.88
N ARG A 118 -11.28 -9.20 -7.19
CA ARG A 118 -12.31 -9.80 -8.05
C ARG A 118 -12.67 -11.21 -7.61
N LEU A 119 -11.66 -12.01 -7.25
CA LEU A 119 -11.85 -13.38 -6.75
C LEU A 119 -12.66 -13.39 -5.45
N ALA A 120 -12.32 -12.52 -4.49
CA ALA A 120 -13.05 -12.38 -3.22
C ALA A 120 -14.55 -12.06 -3.44
N TYR A 121 -14.85 -11.24 -4.45
CA TYR A 121 -16.23 -10.89 -4.83
C TYR A 121 -16.88 -11.88 -5.82
N HIS A 122 -16.25 -13.02 -6.07
CA HIS A 122 -16.69 -14.04 -7.04
C HIS A 122 -16.99 -13.46 -8.44
N LEU A 123 -16.25 -12.43 -8.83
CA LEU A 123 -16.34 -11.83 -10.15
C LEU A 123 -15.49 -12.65 -11.12
N GLY A 124 -16.06 -13.00 -12.27
CA GLY A 124 -15.34 -13.67 -13.34
C GLY A 124 -14.29 -12.78 -14.03
N LYS A 125 -13.85 -13.16 -15.22
CA LYS A 125 -12.94 -12.32 -16.02
C LYS A 125 -13.56 -10.96 -16.30
N PRO A 126 -12.73 -9.89 -16.39
CA PRO A 126 -13.25 -8.54 -16.65
C PRO A 126 -14.05 -8.49 -17.96
N ALA A 127 -15.22 -7.84 -17.94
CA ALA A 127 -16.08 -7.69 -19.12
C ALA A 127 -15.35 -6.98 -20.28
N HIS A 128 -14.46 -6.03 -19.95
CA HIS A 128 -13.64 -5.28 -20.91
C HIS A 128 -12.16 -5.38 -20.56
N PRO A 129 -11.43 -6.40 -21.06
CA PRO A 129 -10.03 -6.65 -20.65
C PRO A 129 -9.09 -5.48 -20.92
N VAL A 130 -9.24 -4.80 -22.07
CA VAL A 130 -8.40 -3.64 -22.42
C VAL A 130 -8.64 -2.47 -21.48
N ALA A 131 -9.90 -2.16 -21.19
CA ALA A 131 -10.23 -1.10 -20.23
C ALA A 131 -9.76 -1.44 -18.81
N TYR A 132 -9.77 -2.71 -18.45
CA TYR A 132 -9.24 -3.18 -17.18
C TYR A 132 -7.72 -3.01 -17.10
N MET A 133 -6.99 -3.39 -18.15
CA MET A 133 -5.54 -3.18 -18.26
C MET A 133 -5.18 -1.68 -18.20
N LEU A 134 -5.95 -0.83 -18.89
CA LEU A 134 -5.73 0.62 -18.85
C LEU A 134 -5.97 1.20 -17.45
N ARG A 135 -7.00 0.72 -16.73
CA ARG A 135 -7.23 1.11 -15.33
C ARG A 135 -6.07 0.72 -14.41
N GLN A 136 -5.50 -0.48 -14.60
CA GLN A 136 -4.31 -0.91 -13.85
C GLN A 136 -3.12 0.01 -14.12
N LEU A 137 -2.85 0.33 -15.38
CA LEU A 137 -1.75 1.21 -15.77
C LEU A 137 -1.95 2.61 -15.17
N ILE A 138 -3.11 3.22 -15.35
CA ILE A 138 -3.42 4.55 -14.83
C ILE A 138 -3.29 4.56 -13.30
N TYR A 139 -3.87 3.56 -12.61
CA TYR A 139 -3.76 3.43 -11.16
C TYR A 139 -2.28 3.39 -10.72
N THR A 140 -1.49 2.55 -11.39
CA THR A 140 -0.07 2.38 -11.04
C THR A 140 0.73 3.65 -11.26
N VAL A 141 0.54 4.31 -12.41
CA VAL A 141 1.24 5.58 -12.70
C VAL A 141 0.84 6.66 -11.71
N VAL A 142 -0.45 6.81 -11.42
CA VAL A 142 -0.93 7.78 -10.41
C VAL A 142 -0.36 7.46 -9.03
N LEU A 143 -0.36 6.19 -8.61
CA LEU A 143 0.21 5.78 -7.32
C LEU A 143 1.70 6.09 -7.24
N LEU A 144 2.48 5.77 -8.27
CA LEU A 144 3.91 6.06 -8.33
C LEU A 144 4.19 7.57 -8.31
N LEU A 145 3.39 8.36 -9.03
CA LEU A 145 3.50 9.83 -8.99
C LEU A 145 3.21 10.37 -7.59
N VAL A 146 2.18 9.87 -6.93
CA VAL A 146 1.84 10.31 -5.57
C VAL A 146 2.93 9.94 -4.57
N ILE A 147 3.47 8.71 -4.65
CA ILE A 147 4.61 8.28 -3.83
C ILE A 147 5.83 9.16 -4.12
N GLY A 148 6.17 9.36 -5.38
CA GLY A 148 7.28 10.21 -5.81
C GLY A 148 7.15 11.64 -5.30
N LEU A 149 5.99 12.27 -5.47
CA LEU A 149 5.72 13.62 -4.95
C LEU A 149 5.77 13.67 -3.41
N THR A 150 5.33 12.62 -2.73
CA THR A 150 5.39 12.53 -1.27
C THR A 150 6.85 12.47 -0.78
N LEU A 151 7.70 11.72 -1.46
CA LEU A 151 9.14 11.65 -1.19
C LEU A 151 9.84 12.98 -1.53
N LEU A 152 9.49 13.58 -2.68
CA LEU A 152 10.03 14.87 -3.08
C LEU A 152 9.68 16.01 -2.10
N ARG A 153 8.46 15.98 -1.55
CA ARG A 153 8.02 16.97 -0.54
C ARG A 153 8.94 17.01 0.67
N SER A 154 9.49 15.87 1.11
CA SER A 154 10.40 15.82 2.25
C SER A 154 11.72 16.54 1.96
N THR A 155 12.14 16.57 0.70
CA THR A 155 13.36 17.22 0.23
C THR A 155 13.11 18.70 -0.07
N LEU A 156 12.04 19.01 -0.79
CA LEU A 156 11.67 20.38 -1.16
C LEU A 156 11.06 21.16 0.01
N GLY A 157 10.48 20.48 0.99
CA GLY A 157 9.78 21.12 2.12
C GLY A 157 10.65 22.08 2.91
N LYS A 158 11.94 21.80 3.06
CA LYS A 158 12.89 22.73 3.70
C LYS A 158 13.16 23.97 2.88
N GLN A 159 13.26 23.85 1.56
CA GLN A 159 13.44 24.97 0.64
C GLN A 159 12.18 25.82 0.57
N VAL A 160 11.00 25.18 0.46
CA VAL A 160 9.69 25.86 0.46
C VAL A 160 9.44 26.57 1.80
N LEU A 161 9.75 25.94 2.94
CA LEU A 161 9.67 26.56 4.25
C LEU A 161 10.66 27.72 4.40
N GLY A 162 11.84 27.63 3.80
CA GLY A 162 12.78 28.74 3.71
C GLY A 162 12.20 29.95 2.96
N TYR A 163 11.54 29.72 1.83
CA TYR A 163 10.84 30.78 1.09
C TYR A 163 9.61 31.33 1.83
N ILE A 164 8.84 30.46 2.51
CA ILE A 164 7.69 30.88 3.33
C ILE A 164 8.16 31.72 4.53
N ASN A 165 9.25 31.35 5.19
CA ASN A 165 9.82 32.13 6.29
C ASN A 165 10.35 33.50 5.85
N LEU A 166 10.75 33.65 4.58
CA LEU A 166 11.11 34.94 3.97
C LEU A 166 9.89 35.84 3.72
N LEU A 167 8.71 35.24 3.49
CA LEU A 167 7.48 35.95 3.15
C LEU A 167 6.57 36.20 4.35
N ILE A 168 6.68 35.39 5.42
CA ILE A 168 5.84 35.50 6.60
C ILE A 168 6.70 35.88 7.81
N PRO A 169 6.42 37.02 8.48
CA PRO A 169 7.17 37.43 9.68
C PRO A 169 7.12 36.35 10.76
N GLU A 170 8.25 36.06 11.43
CA GLU A 170 8.39 35.03 12.47
C GLU A 170 7.33 35.11 13.59
N ARG A 171 6.76 36.32 13.81
CA ARG A 171 5.70 36.56 14.82
C ARG A 171 4.35 35.94 14.46
N ALA A 172 4.07 35.66 13.19
CA ALA A 172 2.79 35.10 12.73
C ALA A 172 2.74 33.56 12.84
N LEU A 173 3.89 32.90 12.99
CA LEU A 173 4.03 31.43 13.04
C LEU A 173 4.29 30.89 14.45
N ARG A 174 4.05 31.64 15.53
CA ARG A 174 4.05 31.10 16.88
C ARG A 174 2.82 30.19 17.06
N LEU A 175 2.92 28.98 16.52
CA LEU A 175 1.97 27.92 16.84
C LEU A 175 2.06 27.67 18.35
N PRO A 176 0.95 27.63 19.07
CA PRO A 176 0.93 27.30 20.48
C PRO A 176 1.64 25.95 20.72
N GLU A 177 2.37 25.79 21.81
CA GLU A 177 3.19 24.60 22.12
C GLU A 177 2.36 23.29 22.09
N TYR A 178 1.08 23.35 22.44
CA TYR A 178 0.19 22.20 22.36
C TYR A 178 -0.06 21.74 20.91
N LEU A 179 -0.01 22.64 19.90
CA LEU A 179 -0.11 22.26 18.48
C LEU A 179 1.18 21.58 18.00
N LEU A 180 2.35 21.94 18.54
CA LEU A 180 3.60 21.25 18.25
C LEU A 180 3.59 19.81 18.81
N GLY A 181 2.96 19.59 19.97
CA GLY A 181 2.75 18.23 20.49
C GLY A 181 1.84 17.37 19.64
N ILE A 182 0.78 17.94 19.05
CA ILE A 182 -0.14 17.24 18.17
C ILE A 182 0.48 17.03 16.76
N TRP A 183 1.36 17.93 16.33
CA TRP A 183 2.00 17.87 15.01
C TRP A 183 2.76 16.58 14.75
N GLN A 184 3.43 16.03 15.77
CA GLN A 184 4.15 14.76 15.64
C GLN A 184 3.23 13.56 15.29
N TYR A 185 1.95 13.62 15.67
CA TYR A 185 0.94 12.62 15.33
C TYR A 185 0.25 12.95 14.00
N LEU A 186 -0.06 14.23 13.75
CA LEU A 186 -0.68 14.70 12.51
C LEU A 186 0.16 14.42 11.26
N ARG A 187 1.48 14.32 11.39
CA ARG A 187 2.37 14.01 10.25
C ARG A 187 2.11 12.64 9.60
N PHE A 188 1.52 11.68 10.34
CA PHE A 188 1.15 10.35 9.83
C PHE A 188 -0.23 10.33 9.17
N LEU A 189 -1.07 11.33 9.47
CA LEU A 189 -2.43 11.41 8.93
C LEU A 189 -2.47 11.47 7.39
N PRO A 190 -1.64 12.27 6.70
CA PRO A 190 -1.60 12.28 5.24
C PRO A 190 -1.26 10.92 4.63
N VAL A 191 -0.34 10.17 5.26
CA VAL A 191 0.05 8.81 4.80
C VAL A 191 -1.12 7.85 4.96
N GLY A 192 -1.80 7.88 6.11
CA GLY A 192 -3.00 7.07 6.34
C GLY A 192 -4.12 7.38 5.34
N ILE A 193 -4.38 8.68 5.07
CA ILE A 193 -5.34 9.11 4.05
C ILE A 193 -4.93 8.65 2.67
N LEU A 194 -3.65 8.75 2.33
CA LEU A 194 -3.12 8.29 1.05
C LEU A 194 -3.31 6.78 0.88
N MET A 195 -2.99 5.98 1.90
CA MET A 195 -3.22 4.53 1.88
C MET A 195 -4.70 4.18 1.77
N LEU A 196 -5.57 4.89 2.51
CA LEU A 196 -7.03 4.76 2.36
C LEU A 196 -7.48 5.03 0.93
N ALA A 197 -7.01 6.12 0.34
CA ALA A 197 -7.35 6.50 -1.03
C ALA A 197 -6.80 5.48 -2.04
N ALA A 198 -5.56 5.04 -1.88
CA ALA A 198 -4.92 4.06 -2.75
C ALA A 198 -5.67 2.72 -2.73
N LEU A 199 -5.92 2.15 -1.55
CA LEU A 199 -6.67 0.89 -1.43
C LEU A 199 -8.13 1.05 -1.88
N GLY A 200 -8.78 2.16 -1.52
CA GLY A 200 -10.15 2.44 -1.91
C GLY A 200 -10.33 2.55 -3.42
N THR A 201 -9.43 3.26 -4.10
CA THR A 201 -9.45 3.39 -5.55
C THR A 201 -9.07 2.08 -6.25
N LEU A 202 -8.13 1.30 -5.70
CA LEU A 202 -7.78 -0.02 -6.22
C LEU A 202 -8.96 -0.98 -6.14
N TYR A 203 -9.62 -1.09 -4.96
CA TYR A 203 -10.78 -1.96 -4.79
C TYR A 203 -11.94 -1.53 -5.70
N ALA A 204 -12.19 -0.23 -5.81
CA ALA A 204 -13.21 0.30 -6.71
C ALA A 204 -12.89 0.03 -8.19
N ALA A 205 -11.61 0.18 -8.58
CA ALA A 205 -11.15 -0.09 -9.95
C ALA A 205 -11.21 -1.57 -10.35
N SER A 206 -11.21 -2.48 -9.35
CA SER A 206 -11.35 -3.92 -9.56
C SER A 206 -12.77 -4.32 -9.98
N MET A 207 -13.77 -3.50 -9.68
CA MET A 207 -15.18 -3.78 -9.96
C MET A 207 -15.57 -3.45 -11.40
N ASP A 208 -16.49 -4.23 -11.97
CA ASP A 208 -17.07 -3.93 -13.29
C ASP A 208 -18.09 -2.79 -13.21
N LYS A 209 -18.88 -2.74 -12.13
CA LYS A 209 -19.83 -1.67 -11.84
C LYS A 209 -19.26 -0.69 -10.81
N ARG A 210 -19.47 0.60 -11.01
CA ARG A 210 -19.06 1.62 -10.04
C ARG A 210 -19.75 1.41 -8.71
N GLN A 211 -18.96 1.18 -7.67
CA GLN A 211 -19.42 1.12 -6.29
C GLN A 211 -18.85 2.29 -5.48
N PRO A 212 -19.60 2.84 -4.53
CA PRO A 212 -19.09 3.92 -3.69
C PRO A 212 -17.95 3.40 -2.79
N ILE A 213 -16.87 4.18 -2.65
CA ILE A 213 -15.69 3.82 -1.86
C ILE A 213 -16.06 3.46 -0.41
N LYS A 214 -17.14 4.05 0.11
CA LYS A 214 -17.68 3.75 1.46
C LYS A 214 -17.96 2.26 1.67
N THR A 215 -18.31 1.54 0.61
CA THR A 215 -18.59 0.10 0.64
C THR A 215 -17.36 -0.73 1.00
N PHE A 216 -16.18 -0.24 0.62
CA PHE A 216 -14.89 -0.91 0.85
C PHE A 216 -14.24 -0.50 2.19
N LEU A 217 -14.77 0.52 2.86
CA LEU A 217 -14.16 1.12 4.05
C LEU A 217 -13.87 0.11 5.18
N PRO A 218 -14.76 -0.85 5.53
CA PRO A 218 -14.49 -1.80 6.60
C PRO A 218 -13.23 -2.65 6.36
N GLY A 219 -13.06 -3.20 5.15
CA GLY A 219 -11.90 -4.00 4.81
C GLY A 219 -10.63 -3.16 4.62
N ILE A 220 -10.75 -1.92 4.14
CA ILE A 220 -9.62 -1.00 4.05
C ILE A 220 -9.12 -0.65 5.45
N LEU A 221 -10.00 -0.32 6.39
CA LEU A 221 -9.63 -0.05 7.78
C LEU A 221 -9.01 -1.28 8.45
N PHE A 222 -9.58 -2.48 8.19
CA PHE A 222 -8.99 -3.74 8.64
C PHE A 222 -7.58 -3.94 8.07
N ALA A 223 -7.39 -3.72 6.76
CA ALA A 223 -6.09 -3.84 6.11
C ALA A 223 -5.08 -2.85 6.67
N LEU A 224 -5.46 -1.59 6.89
CA LEU A 224 -4.58 -0.57 7.47
C LEU A 224 -4.17 -0.92 8.91
N PHE A 225 -5.15 -1.27 9.74
CA PHE A 225 -4.89 -1.65 11.13
C PHE A 225 -4.04 -2.93 11.21
N GLY A 226 -4.38 -3.94 10.42
CA GLY A 226 -3.63 -5.19 10.31
C GLY A 226 -2.19 -4.94 9.82
N TRP A 227 -2.00 -4.08 8.82
CA TRP A 227 -0.68 -3.67 8.35
C TRP A 227 0.14 -2.98 9.43
N MET A 228 -0.46 -2.09 10.21
CA MET A 228 0.22 -1.46 11.34
C MET A 228 0.66 -2.48 12.39
N LEU A 229 -0.22 -3.40 12.77
CA LEU A 229 0.11 -4.45 13.73
C LEU A 229 1.23 -5.37 13.22
N VAL A 230 1.13 -5.81 11.96
CA VAL A 230 2.17 -6.62 11.31
C VAL A 230 3.49 -5.87 11.26
N SER A 231 3.50 -4.59 10.89
CA SER A 231 4.73 -3.80 10.80
C SER A 231 5.39 -3.61 12.17
N VAL A 232 4.62 -3.31 13.22
CA VAL A 232 5.14 -3.19 14.59
C VAL A 232 5.65 -4.55 15.10
N GLY A 233 4.87 -5.60 14.95
CA GLY A 233 5.25 -6.95 15.38
C GLY A 233 6.49 -7.46 14.62
N PHE A 234 6.58 -7.14 13.34
CA PHE A 234 7.71 -7.51 12.51
C PHE A 234 8.99 -6.73 12.87
N SER A 235 8.88 -5.43 13.16
CA SER A 235 10.01 -4.63 13.67
C SER A 235 10.55 -5.24 14.97
N PHE A 236 9.66 -5.56 15.90
CA PHE A 236 10.05 -6.24 17.14
C PHE A 236 10.75 -7.59 16.89
N TYR A 237 10.23 -8.40 15.96
CA TYR A 237 10.83 -9.68 15.58
C TYR A 237 12.25 -9.48 15.02
N VAL A 238 12.43 -8.55 14.09
CA VAL A 238 13.74 -8.26 13.47
C VAL A 238 14.75 -7.77 14.50
N GLU A 239 14.33 -6.88 15.41
CA GLU A 239 15.22 -6.30 16.42
C GLU A 239 15.70 -7.33 17.46
N HIS A 240 14.86 -8.33 17.80
CA HIS A 240 15.18 -9.24 18.91
C HIS A 240 15.60 -10.65 18.47
N PHE A 241 15.15 -11.12 17.32
CA PHE A 241 15.34 -12.52 16.90
C PHE A 241 16.14 -12.69 15.62
N ALA A 242 16.26 -11.65 14.79
CA ALA A 242 16.84 -11.77 13.48
C ALA A 242 18.32 -11.38 13.45
N ASN A 243 19.22 -12.25 13.94
CA ASN A 243 20.66 -12.11 13.71
C ASN A 243 21.06 -12.51 12.27
N TYR A 244 20.13 -12.34 11.30
CA TYR A 244 20.35 -12.76 9.92
C TYR A 244 21.47 -12.00 9.21
N SER A 245 21.71 -10.73 9.56
CA SER A 245 22.78 -9.91 8.98
C SER A 245 24.15 -10.46 9.29
N VAL A 246 24.35 -11.09 10.44
CA VAL A 246 25.63 -11.69 10.85
C VAL A 246 25.94 -12.97 10.06
N ILE A 247 24.91 -13.77 9.74
CA ILE A 247 25.08 -15.08 9.09
C ILE A 247 25.00 -14.97 7.56
N TYR A 248 24.05 -14.17 7.05
CA TYR A 248 23.70 -14.11 5.63
C TYR A 248 24.00 -12.76 4.96
N GLY A 249 24.49 -11.76 5.70
CA GLY A 249 24.78 -10.43 5.15
C GLY A 249 23.59 -9.81 4.42
N ALA A 250 23.82 -9.29 3.21
CA ALA A 250 22.78 -8.65 2.41
C ALA A 250 21.61 -9.57 2.02
N LEU A 251 21.85 -10.88 1.88
CA LEU A 251 20.79 -11.85 1.60
C LEU A 251 19.77 -11.94 2.75
N GLY A 252 20.23 -11.82 3.99
CA GLY A 252 19.36 -11.79 5.15
C GLY A 252 18.35 -10.64 5.09
N ALA A 253 18.81 -9.45 4.71
CA ALA A 253 17.93 -8.28 4.57
C ALA A 253 16.86 -8.46 3.47
N VAL A 254 17.23 -9.07 2.35
CA VAL A 254 16.28 -9.37 1.27
C VAL A 254 15.21 -10.38 1.73
N VAL A 255 15.60 -11.42 2.47
CA VAL A 255 14.67 -12.42 3.02
C VAL A 255 13.71 -11.76 4.03
N VAL A 256 14.24 -10.92 4.93
CA VAL A 256 13.46 -10.17 5.91
C VAL A 256 12.45 -9.25 5.21
N LEU A 257 12.90 -8.52 4.19
CA LEU A 257 12.03 -7.65 3.39
C LEU A 257 10.93 -8.44 2.66
N LEU A 258 11.30 -9.57 2.04
CA LEU A 258 10.33 -10.43 1.34
C LEU A 258 9.27 -10.96 2.31
N MET A 259 9.66 -11.36 3.52
CA MET A 259 8.74 -11.82 4.55
C MET A 259 7.78 -10.69 4.99
N TRP A 260 8.27 -9.47 5.18
CA TRP A 260 7.43 -8.31 5.48
C TRP A 260 6.46 -7.97 4.35
N LEU A 261 6.93 -7.99 3.09
CA LEU A 261 6.08 -7.80 1.92
C LEU A 261 5.00 -8.88 1.79
N TYR A 262 5.35 -10.14 2.08
CA TYR A 262 4.41 -11.25 2.10
C TYR A 262 3.30 -11.05 3.14
N MET A 263 3.66 -10.72 4.38
CA MET A 263 2.69 -10.46 5.45
C MET A 263 1.79 -9.26 5.10
N THR A 264 2.37 -8.21 4.52
CA THR A 264 1.64 -7.05 4.00
C THR A 264 0.64 -7.47 2.93
N ALA A 265 1.06 -8.26 1.95
CA ALA A 265 0.20 -8.76 0.88
C ALA A 265 -0.97 -9.60 1.41
N VAL A 266 -0.71 -10.51 2.37
CA VAL A 266 -1.76 -11.28 3.04
C VAL A 266 -2.81 -10.36 3.66
N ILE A 267 -2.40 -9.35 4.41
CA ILE A 267 -3.33 -8.41 5.07
C ILE A 267 -4.16 -7.61 4.06
N LEU A 268 -3.55 -7.18 2.96
CA LEU A 268 -4.27 -6.46 1.90
C LEU A 268 -5.35 -7.34 1.26
N ILE A 269 -5.04 -8.59 0.93
CA ILE A 269 -6.00 -9.55 0.36
C ILE A 269 -7.10 -9.87 1.37
N LEU A 270 -6.76 -10.09 2.64
CA LEU A 270 -7.74 -10.32 3.71
C LEU A 270 -8.70 -9.13 3.91
N GLY A 271 -8.25 -7.91 3.66
CA GLY A 271 -9.12 -6.73 3.66
C GLY A 271 -10.20 -6.81 2.57
N ALA A 272 -9.84 -7.29 1.37
CA ALA A 272 -10.81 -7.53 0.30
C ALA A 272 -11.79 -8.66 0.64
N GLU A 273 -11.28 -9.77 1.17
CA GLU A 273 -12.09 -10.91 1.65
C GLU A 273 -13.10 -10.49 2.72
N LEU A 274 -12.67 -9.68 3.69
CA LEU A 274 -13.57 -9.16 4.72
C LEU A 274 -14.70 -8.32 4.13
N ASN A 275 -14.39 -7.45 3.17
CA ASN A 275 -15.42 -6.64 2.51
C ASN A 275 -16.42 -7.50 1.74
N ALA A 276 -15.93 -8.48 0.98
CA ALA A 276 -16.76 -9.40 0.21
C ALA A 276 -17.66 -10.24 1.13
N ALA A 277 -17.09 -10.87 2.16
CA ALA A 277 -17.83 -11.62 3.16
C ALA A 277 -18.89 -10.77 3.87
N LEU A 278 -18.55 -9.52 4.22
CA LEU A 278 -19.49 -8.59 4.88
C LEU A 278 -20.67 -8.25 3.98
N GLN A 279 -20.44 -8.04 2.68
CA GLN A 279 -21.51 -7.76 1.72
C GLN A 279 -22.40 -8.98 1.52
N THR A 280 -21.83 -10.18 1.37
CA THR A 280 -22.57 -11.43 1.23
C THR A 280 -23.46 -11.70 2.44
N VAL A 281 -22.92 -11.58 3.65
CA VAL A 281 -23.68 -11.79 4.89
C VAL A 281 -24.77 -10.73 5.07
N ARG A 282 -24.51 -9.47 4.73
CA ARG A 282 -25.52 -8.41 4.79
C ARG A 282 -26.64 -8.64 3.81
N ALA A 283 -26.35 -9.03 2.56
CA ALA A 283 -27.37 -9.35 1.56
C ALA A 283 -28.25 -10.51 1.99
N ALA A 284 -27.66 -11.56 2.58
CA ALA A 284 -28.41 -12.69 3.12
C ALA A 284 -29.26 -12.33 4.36
N THR A 285 -28.81 -11.37 5.16
CA THR A 285 -29.46 -11.01 6.43
C THR A 285 -30.57 -9.96 6.24
N TYR A 286 -30.42 -9.08 5.25
CA TYR A 286 -31.32 -7.99 4.93
C TYR A 286 -31.65 -8.04 3.42
N PRO A 287 -32.47 -9.00 2.97
CA PRO A 287 -32.91 -9.04 1.59
C PRO A 287 -33.68 -7.74 1.31
N THR A 288 -33.06 -6.84 0.58
CA THR A 288 -33.72 -5.67 0.00
C THR A 288 -34.40 -6.15 -1.28
N ASP A 289 -35.59 -5.64 -1.61
CA ASP A 289 -36.32 -5.94 -2.83
C ASP A 289 -35.63 -5.43 -4.12
N ALA A 290 -34.38 -5.09 -4.05
CA ALA A 290 -33.51 -4.76 -5.18
C ALA A 290 -32.85 -6.05 -5.69
N GLU A 291 -32.97 -6.28 -7.00
CA GLU A 291 -32.53 -7.45 -7.77
C GLU A 291 -31.35 -8.23 -7.20
N PRO A 292 -31.48 -9.57 -7.06
CA PRO A 292 -30.38 -10.40 -6.59
C PRO A 292 -29.21 -10.26 -7.57
N MET A 293 -28.01 -9.93 -7.03
CA MET A 293 -26.77 -10.06 -7.79
C MET A 293 -26.70 -11.49 -8.33
N PRO A 294 -26.49 -11.74 -9.64
CA PRO A 294 -26.42 -13.07 -10.17
C PRO A 294 -25.27 -13.83 -9.52
N LEU A 295 -25.61 -14.69 -8.59
CA LEU A 295 -24.74 -15.77 -8.14
C LEU A 295 -24.66 -16.75 -9.29
N SER A 296 -23.70 -16.61 -10.18
CA SER A 296 -23.33 -17.68 -11.09
C SER A 296 -22.59 -18.75 -10.30
N ILE A 297 -23.38 -19.56 -9.58
CA ILE A 297 -22.94 -20.85 -9.08
C ILE A 297 -23.24 -21.83 -10.23
N VAL A 298 -22.24 -22.16 -11.03
CA VAL A 298 -21.99 -23.50 -11.61
C VAL A 298 -20.49 -23.60 -11.89
#